data_163110c590caa6a7db68ea3a58ab5f54
#
_entry.id   163110c590caa6a7db68ea3a58ab5f54
#
_cell.length_a   1.000
_cell.length_b   1.000
_cell.length_c   1.000
_cell.angle_alpha   90.00
_cell.angle_beta   90.00
_cell.angle_gamma   90.00
#
_symmetry.space_group_name_H-M   'P 1'
#
loop_
_entity.id
_entity.type
_entity.pdbx_description
1 polymer ?
#
loop_
_entity_poly.entity_id
_entity_poly.type
_entity_poly.pdbx_seq_one_letter_code
_entity_poly.pdbx_strand_id
1 'polypeptide(L)'
;MTSAPIILVPGFWLGAWAWDEVKGLLEADGHKVTALTLPGLESKEADRSSITLQDHVHAIIRALEAAGQPAILAVHSASGFSGYVTSDQVPERIAAMVYVDTAPGKPPLDPDFADAEKPLDWDSVAEEENLDGMSEEQKATFRERAVPVPGAMLREGYTFTNDARRDIPSTLIATGFSAEEYQKYAKEDPAPTFLAGIPELRNVTWIDLPTSHWPMWSKPKELAKIIGEVAMKAAAAEAVAR
;
A
#
# COMPACT_ATOMS: atom_id res chain seq x y z
N MET A 1 -11.84 -23.12 -5.71
CA MET A 1 -10.47 -23.06 -5.15
C MET A 1 -10.47 -21.94 -4.12
N THR A 2 -9.93 -22.16 -2.94
CA THR A 2 -9.79 -21.09 -1.94
C THR A 2 -8.67 -20.15 -2.40
N SER A 3 -8.97 -18.86 -2.51
CA SER A 3 -7.95 -17.83 -2.82
C SER A 3 -7.06 -17.55 -1.60
N ALA A 4 -5.87 -16.99 -1.83
CA ALA A 4 -5.07 -16.45 -0.74
C ALA A 4 -5.84 -15.31 -0.03
N PRO A 5 -5.74 -15.17 1.32
CA PRO A 5 -6.29 -14.02 2.03
C PRO A 5 -5.70 -12.71 1.52
N ILE A 6 -6.44 -11.62 1.67
CA ILE A 6 -6.03 -10.29 1.19
C ILE A 6 -5.99 -9.33 2.36
N ILE A 7 -4.86 -8.64 2.53
CA ILE A 7 -4.67 -7.55 3.49
C ILE A 7 -4.55 -6.26 2.70
N LEU A 8 -5.43 -5.29 2.98
CA LEU A 8 -5.48 -3.97 2.34
C LEU A 8 -4.96 -2.90 3.29
N VAL A 9 -3.93 -2.18 2.89
CA VAL A 9 -3.28 -1.14 3.70
C VAL A 9 -3.44 0.21 3.01
N PRO A 10 -4.12 1.19 3.64
CA PRO A 10 -4.33 2.50 3.05
C PRO A 10 -3.06 3.37 3.15
N GLY A 11 -3.00 4.39 2.29
CA GLY A 11 -1.99 5.45 2.34
C GLY A 11 -2.18 6.44 3.47
N PHE A 12 -1.46 7.57 3.39
CA PHE A 12 -1.54 8.64 4.38
C PHE A 12 -2.96 9.16 4.56
N TRP A 13 -3.25 9.63 5.77
CA TRP A 13 -4.51 10.23 6.24
C TRP A 13 -5.73 9.29 6.25
N LEU A 14 -5.59 8.04 5.78
CA LEU A 14 -6.69 7.12 5.53
C LEU A 14 -6.70 5.98 6.57
N GLY A 15 -7.88 5.43 6.81
CA GLY A 15 -8.08 4.19 7.55
C GLY A 15 -8.69 3.08 6.67
N ALA A 16 -9.07 1.97 7.28
CA ALA A 16 -9.69 0.82 6.61
C ALA A 16 -10.88 1.20 5.72
N TRP A 17 -11.63 2.21 6.13
CA TRP A 17 -12.81 2.73 5.44
C TRP A 17 -12.55 3.15 3.98
N ALA A 18 -11.32 3.53 3.66
CA ALA A 18 -10.96 3.90 2.28
C ALA A 18 -11.11 2.71 1.31
N TRP A 19 -11.08 1.50 1.83
CA TRP A 19 -11.18 0.26 1.08
C TRP A 19 -12.58 -0.38 1.08
N ASP A 20 -13.59 0.24 1.72
CA ASP A 20 -14.91 -0.38 1.96
C ASP A 20 -15.53 -0.93 0.67
N GLU A 21 -15.50 -0.17 -0.43
CA GLU A 21 -16.08 -0.62 -1.71
C GLU A 21 -15.28 -1.77 -2.33
N VAL A 22 -13.95 -1.64 -2.42
CA VAL A 22 -13.07 -2.70 -2.96
C VAL A 22 -13.15 -3.96 -2.10
N LYS A 23 -13.16 -3.81 -0.78
CA LYS A 23 -13.33 -4.92 0.16
C LYS A 23 -14.66 -5.64 -0.07
N GLY A 24 -15.77 -4.89 -0.18
CA GLY A 24 -17.09 -5.46 -0.43
C GLY A 24 -17.16 -6.24 -1.75
N LEU A 25 -16.53 -5.73 -2.82
CA LEU A 25 -16.46 -6.41 -4.11
C LEU A 25 -15.66 -7.72 -4.03
N LEU A 26 -14.48 -7.68 -3.39
CA LEU A 26 -13.65 -8.87 -3.19
C LEU A 26 -14.34 -9.93 -2.33
N GLU A 27 -15.04 -9.52 -1.26
CA GLU A 27 -15.80 -10.43 -0.40
C GLU A 27 -17.00 -11.04 -1.15
N ALA A 28 -17.67 -10.28 -2.02
CA ALA A 28 -18.73 -10.80 -2.88
C ALA A 28 -18.23 -11.87 -3.86
N ASP A 29 -16.96 -11.76 -4.29
CA ASP A 29 -16.28 -12.75 -5.13
C ASP A 29 -15.70 -13.93 -4.32
N GLY A 30 -15.94 -13.96 -2.99
CA GLY A 30 -15.58 -15.07 -2.10
C GLY A 30 -14.17 -15.01 -1.52
N HIS A 31 -13.48 -13.87 -1.62
CA HIS A 31 -12.18 -13.66 -0.99
C HIS A 31 -12.31 -13.36 0.51
N LYS A 32 -11.32 -13.76 1.31
CA LYS A 32 -11.18 -13.30 2.69
C LYS A 32 -10.35 -12.01 2.70
N VAL A 33 -10.93 -10.91 3.17
CA VAL A 33 -10.33 -9.58 3.08
C VAL A 33 -10.27 -8.91 4.45
N THR A 34 -9.12 -8.36 4.78
CA THR A 34 -8.92 -7.52 5.96
C THR A 34 -8.35 -6.17 5.51
N ALA A 35 -9.08 -5.10 5.77
CA ALA A 35 -8.58 -3.73 5.57
C ALA A 35 -8.10 -3.17 6.91
N LEU A 36 -6.96 -2.49 6.92
CA LEU A 36 -6.31 -2.00 8.13
C LEU A 36 -6.54 -0.50 8.34
N THR A 37 -6.71 -0.13 9.60
CA THR A 37 -6.41 1.22 10.09
C THR A 37 -5.12 1.11 10.88
N LEU A 38 -4.07 1.80 10.43
CA LEU A 38 -2.76 1.71 11.05
C LEU A 38 -2.71 2.55 12.34
N PRO A 39 -1.81 2.22 13.30
CA PRO A 39 -1.66 2.98 14.54
C PRO A 39 -1.51 4.49 14.32
N GLY A 40 -2.22 5.27 15.12
CA GLY A 40 -2.27 6.72 15.03
C GLY A 40 -3.25 7.27 13.99
N LEU A 41 -3.89 6.40 13.18
CA LEU A 41 -4.89 6.78 12.17
C LEU A 41 -6.32 6.41 12.58
N GLU A 42 -6.54 6.01 13.84
CA GLU A 42 -7.84 5.59 14.35
C GLU A 42 -8.80 6.76 14.54
N SER A 43 -8.28 7.91 14.97
CA SER A 43 -9.07 9.14 15.17
C SER A 43 -8.20 10.40 15.08
N LYS A 44 -8.87 11.56 14.93
CA LYS A 44 -8.18 12.87 14.92
C LYS A 44 -7.57 13.21 16.29
N GLU A 45 -8.12 12.65 17.36
CA GLU A 45 -7.72 12.87 18.75
C GLU A 45 -6.63 11.91 19.24
N ALA A 46 -6.23 10.91 18.42
CA ALA A 46 -5.18 9.97 18.80
C ALA A 46 -3.85 10.69 19.07
N ASP A 47 -3.12 10.27 20.10
CA ASP A 47 -1.75 10.70 20.33
C ASP A 47 -0.81 9.95 19.39
N ARG A 48 -0.13 10.69 18.51
CA ARG A 48 0.78 10.17 17.48
C ARG A 48 2.24 10.34 17.83
N SER A 49 2.54 11.01 18.93
CA SER A 49 3.90 11.43 19.28
C SER A 49 4.88 10.28 19.47
N SER A 50 4.38 9.10 19.87
CA SER A 50 5.17 7.90 20.09
C SER A 50 5.03 6.83 19.00
N ILE A 51 4.18 7.06 17.99
CA ILE A 51 3.97 6.09 16.90
C ILE A 51 5.16 6.11 15.94
N THR A 52 5.71 4.93 15.67
CA THR A 52 6.89 4.71 14.84
C THR A 52 6.55 4.01 13.52
N LEU A 53 7.46 4.03 12.56
CA LEU A 53 7.39 3.19 11.35
C LEU A 53 7.22 1.71 11.73
N GLN A 54 7.95 1.26 12.75
CA GLN A 54 7.90 -0.13 13.20
C GLN A 54 6.52 -0.51 13.79
N ASP A 55 5.78 0.42 14.39
CA ASP A 55 4.40 0.16 14.85
C ASP A 55 3.46 -0.11 13.68
N HIS A 56 3.59 0.62 12.58
CA HIS A 56 2.86 0.33 11.34
C HIS A 56 3.23 -1.04 10.78
N VAL A 57 4.52 -1.35 10.69
CA VAL A 57 5.02 -2.66 10.24
C VAL A 57 4.47 -3.79 11.12
N HIS A 58 4.52 -3.64 12.45
CA HIS A 58 3.97 -4.63 13.38
C HIS A 58 2.46 -4.81 13.23
N ALA A 59 1.70 -3.74 12.94
CA ALA A 59 0.27 -3.85 12.67
C ALA A 59 -0.01 -4.69 11.41
N ILE A 60 0.77 -4.49 10.36
CA ILE A 60 0.69 -5.29 9.12
C ILE A 60 1.08 -6.76 9.40
N ILE A 61 2.18 -7.00 10.12
CA ILE A 61 2.64 -8.35 10.48
C ILE A 61 1.55 -9.09 11.27
N ARG A 62 0.93 -8.46 12.28
CA ARG A 62 -0.17 -9.09 13.04
C ARG A 62 -1.35 -9.47 12.15
N ALA A 63 -1.68 -8.66 11.14
CA ALA A 63 -2.74 -9.00 10.21
C ALA A 63 -2.36 -10.20 9.31
N LEU A 64 -1.11 -10.25 8.84
CA LEU A 64 -0.58 -11.39 8.07
C LEU A 64 -0.57 -12.68 8.92
N GLU A 65 -0.19 -12.60 10.19
CA GLU A 65 -0.24 -13.75 11.12
C GLU A 65 -1.67 -14.23 11.38
N ALA A 66 -2.60 -13.30 11.58
CA ALA A 66 -4.02 -13.60 11.78
C ALA A 66 -4.68 -14.24 10.56
N ALA A 67 -4.14 -14.04 9.36
CA ALA A 67 -4.60 -14.69 8.14
C ALA A 67 -4.37 -16.22 8.16
N GLY A 68 -3.43 -16.72 8.97
CA GLY A 68 -3.16 -18.15 9.21
C GLY A 68 -2.45 -18.86 8.05
N GLN A 69 -2.22 -18.19 6.94
CA GLN A 69 -1.49 -18.68 5.75
C GLN A 69 -0.91 -17.46 5.01
N PRO A 70 0.05 -17.65 4.08
CA PRO A 70 0.57 -16.54 3.29
C PRO A 70 -0.54 -15.76 2.59
N ALA A 71 -0.50 -14.44 2.67
CA ALA A 71 -1.56 -13.56 2.19
C ALA A 71 -1.06 -12.60 1.09
N ILE A 72 -2.00 -12.04 0.33
CA ILE A 72 -1.73 -10.89 -0.52
C ILE A 72 -1.62 -9.66 0.36
N LEU A 73 -0.52 -8.94 0.25
CA LEU A 73 -0.36 -7.64 0.91
C LEU A 73 -0.50 -6.54 -0.15
N ALA A 74 -1.66 -5.89 -0.16
CA ALA A 74 -1.95 -4.76 -1.04
C ALA A 74 -1.76 -3.44 -0.28
N VAL A 75 -0.79 -2.64 -0.72
CA VAL A 75 -0.42 -1.37 -0.10
C VAL A 75 -0.67 -0.22 -1.06
N HIS A 76 -1.18 0.89 -0.56
CA HIS A 76 -1.48 2.08 -1.35
C HIS A 76 -0.57 3.25 -0.94
N SER A 77 -0.07 4.01 -1.94
CA SER A 77 0.62 5.27 -1.70
C SER A 77 1.78 5.11 -0.68
N ALA A 78 1.88 5.97 0.31
CA ALA A 78 2.96 5.95 1.32
C ALA A 78 3.09 4.62 2.09
N SER A 79 2.06 3.77 2.13
CA SER A 79 2.19 2.42 2.71
C SER A 79 3.09 1.48 1.90
N GLY A 80 3.54 1.89 0.71
CA GLY A 80 4.61 1.22 -0.01
C GLY A 80 5.90 1.10 0.81
N PHE A 81 6.20 2.09 1.67
CA PHE A 81 7.34 2.04 2.59
C PHE A 81 7.16 0.99 3.67
N SER A 82 6.09 1.07 4.47
CA SER A 82 5.83 0.09 5.55
C SER A 82 5.60 -1.32 5.01
N GLY A 83 4.94 -1.45 3.85
CA GLY A 83 4.75 -2.74 3.18
C GLY A 83 6.06 -3.37 2.73
N TYR A 84 6.98 -2.58 2.17
CA TYR A 84 8.28 -3.10 1.76
C TYR A 84 9.17 -3.48 2.95
N VAL A 85 9.13 -2.69 4.04
CA VAL A 85 9.78 -3.07 5.30
C VAL A 85 9.17 -4.37 5.88
N THR A 86 7.85 -4.51 5.82
CA THR A 86 7.17 -5.76 6.24
C THR A 86 7.67 -6.96 5.42
N SER A 87 7.86 -6.80 4.11
CA SER A 87 8.36 -7.88 3.24
C SER A 87 9.79 -8.30 3.56
N ASP A 88 10.62 -7.43 4.15
CA ASP A 88 11.94 -7.77 4.65
C ASP A 88 11.89 -8.59 5.95
N GLN A 89 10.93 -8.29 6.83
CA GLN A 89 10.83 -8.94 8.15
C GLN A 89 10.15 -10.32 8.10
N VAL A 90 9.09 -10.46 7.28
CA VAL A 90 8.28 -11.69 7.22
C VAL A 90 7.94 -12.10 5.78
N PRO A 91 8.94 -12.26 4.88
CA PRO A 91 8.68 -12.57 3.46
C PRO A 91 7.87 -13.86 3.27
N GLU A 92 8.01 -14.84 4.16
CA GLU A 92 7.31 -16.12 4.12
C GLU A 92 5.80 -16.00 4.43
N ARG A 93 5.35 -14.88 4.98
CA ARG A 93 3.94 -14.58 5.24
C ARG A 93 3.23 -13.91 4.08
N ILE A 94 3.96 -13.55 3.02
CA ILE A 94 3.44 -12.79 1.88
C ILE A 94 3.46 -13.68 0.64
N ALA A 95 2.28 -14.03 0.16
CA ALA A 95 2.13 -14.82 -1.08
C ALA A 95 2.39 -13.98 -2.34
N ALA A 96 1.99 -12.70 -2.31
CA ALA A 96 2.36 -11.70 -3.31
C ALA A 96 2.14 -10.29 -2.75
N MET A 97 2.90 -9.33 -3.27
CA MET A 97 2.72 -7.90 -3.04
C MET A 97 1.86 -7.28 -4.16
N VAL A 98 0.99 -6.34 -3.79
CA VAL A 98 0.28 -5.47 -4.74
C VAL A 98 0.54 -4.02 -4.32
N TYR A 99 1.24 -3.28 -5.15
CA TYR A 99 1.52 -1.87 -4.95
C TYR A 99 0.51 -1.06 -5.75
N VAL A 100 -0.38 -0.34 -5.06
CA VAL A 100 -1.48 0.42 -5.66
C VAL A 100 -1.09 1.88 -5.73
N ASP A 101 -0.81 2.37 -6.92
CA ASP A 101 -0.25 3.68 -7.22
C ASP A 101 0.93 4.05 -6.29
N THR A 102 1.81 3.09 -6.14
CA THR A 102 3.04 3.20 -5.35
C THR A 102 4.01 2.09 -5.78
N ALA A 103 5.15 2.04 -5.10
CA ALA A 103 6.20 1.07 -5.35
C ALA A 103 6.87 0.65 -4.03
N PRO A 104 7.81 -0.32 -4.03
CA PRO A 104 8.62 -0.64 -2.86
C PRO A 104 9.50 0.55 -2.48
N GLY A 105 9.01 1.38 -1.57
CA GLY A 105 9.70 2.56 -1.08
C GLY A 105 10.78 2.20 -0.05
N LYS A 106 11.92 2.91 -0.11
CA LYS A 106 12.98 2.78 0.90
C LYS A 106 12.95 3.99 1.83
N PRO A 107 12.52 3.83 3.10
CA PRO A 107 12.48 4.94 4.04
C PRO A 107 13.89 5.43 4.40
N PRO A 108 14.06 6.70 4.80
CA PRO A 108 12.99 7.66 5.08
C PRO A 108 12.41 8.32 3.82
N LEU A 109 11.15 8.75 3.90
CA LEU A 109 10.52 9.54 2.85
C LEU A 109 10.99 10.99 2.90
N ASP A 110 11.04 11.57 4.09
CA ASP A 110 11.53 12.93 4.37
C ASP A 110 12.29 12.90 5.72
N PRO A 111 13.62 12.77 5.69
CA PRO A 111 14.44 12.67 6.90
C PRO A 111 14.45 13.96 7.74
N ASP A 112 14.15 15.09 7.13
CA ASP A 112 14.16 16.41 7.78
C ASP A 112 12.80 16.80 8.37
N PHE A 113 11.77 15.97 8.21
CA PHE A 113 10.45 16.23 8.77
C PHE A 113 10.47 16.29 10.29
N ALA A 114 10.23 17.48 10.86
CA ALA A 114 10.42 17.76 12.29
C ALA A 114 9.15 17.63 13.14
N ASP A 115 7.98 17.79 12.53
CA ASP A 115 6.73 17.84 13.25
C ASP A 115 6.30 16.46 13.80
N ALA A 116 5.49 16.46 14.86
CA ALA A 116 4.96 15.25 15.47
C ALA A 116 3.99 14.52 14.55
N GLU A 117 3.27 15.26 13.72
CA GLU A 117 2.27 14.74 12.78
C GLU A 117 2.20 15.58 11.51
N LYS A 118 1.77 14.97 10.41
CA LYS A 118 1.49 15.62 9.12
C LYS A 118 -0.03 15.65 8.90
N PRO A 119 -0.70 16.80 9.09
CA PRO A 119 -2.10 16.94 8.75
C PRO A 119 -2.32 16.87 7.24
N LEU A 120 -3.55 16.59 6.82
CA LEU A 120 -3.94 16.73 5.42
C LEU A 120 -3.92 18.22 5.04
N ASP A 121 -3.09 18.56 4.07
CA ASP A 121 -3.17 19.80 3.32
C ASP A 121 -3.89 19.52 2.00
N TRP A 122 -5.17 19.84 1.95
CA TRP A 122 -5.99 19.53 0.79
C TRP A 122 -5.59 20.31 -0.45
N ASP A 123 -5.15 21.55 -0.29
CA ASP A 123 -4.77 22.40 -1.42
C ASP A 123 -3.51 21.83 -2.09
N SER A 124 -2.50 21.43 -1.31
CA SER A 124 -1.33 20.73 -1.84
C SER A 124 -1.70 19.41 -2.51
N VAL A 125 -2.56 18.60 -1.89
CA VAL A 125 -3.01 17.32 -2.48
C VAL A 125 -3.73 17.56 -3.81
N ALA A 126 -4.58 18.58 -3.91
CA ALA A 126 -5.31 18.88 -5.13
C ALA A 126 -4.41 19.43 -6.27
N GLU A 127 -3.26 20.00 -5.93
CA GLU A 127 -2.27 20.48 -6.90
C GLU A 127 -1.30 19.39 -7.34
N GLU A 128 -0.93 18.49 -6.44
CA GLU A 128 0.15 17.51 -6.64
C GLU A 128 -0.36 16.15 -7.13
N GLU A 129 -1.59 15.77 -6.76
CA GLU A 129 -2.11 14.45 -7.01
C GLU A 129 -3.21 14.43 -8.08
N ASN A 130 -3.29 13.32 -8.80
CA ASN A 130 -4.36 13.12 -9.76
C ASN A 130 -5.67 12.75 -9.03
N LEU A 131 -6.71 13.58 -9.21
CA LEU A 131 -8.06 13.38 -8.66
C LEU A 131 -9.09 12.91 -9.72
N ASP A 132 -8.64 12.52 -10.90
CA ASP A 132 -9.52 12.16 -12.03
C ASP A 132 -10.43 10.98 -11.71
N GLY A 133 -11.73 11.14 -11.90
CA GLY A 133 -12.74 10.11 -11.64
C GLY A 133 -13.23 10.04 -10.20
N MET A 134 -12.69 10.86 -9.28
CA MET A 134 -13.27 11.03 -7.95
C MET A 134 -14.46 11.97 -7.98
N SER A 135 -15.58 11.56 -7.36
CA SER A 135 -16.73 12.43 -7.15
C SER A 135 -16.46 13.50 -6.09
N GLU A 136 -17.24 14.62 -6.14
CA GLU A 136 -17.15 15.65 -5.09
C GLU A 136 -17.53 15.12 -3.71
N GLU A 137 -18.42 14.12 -3.63
CA GLU A 137 -18.77 13.43 -2.40
C GLU A 137 -17.58 12.66 -1.82
N GLN A 138 -16.85 11.93 -2.67
CA GLN A 138 -15.64 11.19 -2.26
C GLN A 138 -14.55 12.14 -1.78
N LYS A 139 -14.32 13.25 -2.49
CA LYS A 139 -13.38 14.30 -2.07
C LYS A 139 -13.78 14.94 -0.74
N ALA A 140 -15.08 15.20 -0.52
CA ALA A 140 -15.61 15.73 0.74
C ALA A 140 -15.41 14.71 1.88
N THR A 141 -15.75 13.44 1.65
CA THR A 141 -15.55 12.35 2.62
C THR A 141 -14.08 12.22 3.00
N PHE A 142 -13.16 12.32 2.03
CA PHE A 142 -11.73 12.28 2.31
C PHE A 142 -11.33 13.41 3.27
N ARG A 143 -11.66 14.67 2.94
CA ARG A 143 -11.36 15.82 3.80
C ARG A 143 -11.94 15.69 5.22
N GLU A 144 -13.17 15.19 5.31
CA GLU A 144 -13.86 15.02 6.59
C GLU A 144 -13.22 13.93 7.44
N ARG A 145 -12.87 12.79 6.83
CA ARG A 145 -12.40 11.59 7.55
C ARG A 145 -10.88 11.48 7.65
N ALA A 146 -10.14 12.32 6.97
CA ALA A 146 -8.69 12.34 7.03
C ALA A 146 -8.17 12.54 8.45
N VAL A 147 -7.19 11.73 8.84
CA VAL A 147 -6.51 11.77 10.15
C VAL A 147 -5.05 12.14 9.93
N PRO A 148 -4.45 13.04 10.72
CA PRO A 148 -3.03 13.36 10.59
C PRO A 148 -2.15 12.11 10.69
N VAL A 149 -1.06 12.08 9.91
CA VAL A 149 -0.12 10.96 9.88
C VAL A 149 0.96 11.18 10.95
N PRO A 150 1.38 10.13 11.71
CA PRO A 150 2.52 10.25 12.62
C PRO A 150 3.77 10.71 11.87
N GLY A 151 4.46 11.74 12.38
CA GLY A 151 5.64 12.32 11.72
C GLY A 151 6.80 11.34 11.55
N ALA A 152 6.89 10.35 12.42
CA ALA A 152 7.87 9.26 12.31
C ALA A 152 7.75 8.48 10.98
N MET A 153 6.55 8.40 10.39
CA MET A 153 6.35 7.73 9.10
C MET A 153 7.09 8.41 7.95
N LEU A 154 7.43 9.68 8.09
CA LEU A 154 8.19 10.41 7.09
C LEU A 154 9.69 10.33 7.34
N ARG A 155 10.12 10.47 8.62
CA ARG A 155 11.54 10.67 8.96
C ARG A 155 12.31 9.42 9.34
N GLU A 156 11.64 8.33 9.74
CA GLU A 156 12.34 7.12 10.17
C GLU A 156 12.87 6.31 8.99
N GLY A 157 14.13 5.91 9.09
CA GLY A 157 14.79 5.04 8.13
C GLY A 157 14.68 3.57 8.48
N TYR A 158 15.06 2.70 7.54
CA TYR A 158 15.15 1.27 7.74
C TYR A 158 16.33 0.67 6.97
N THR A 159 16.99 -0.34 7.56
CA THR A 159 18.05 -1.09 6.89
C THR A 159 17.53 -2.46 6.49
N PHE A 160 17.46 -2.70 5.18
CA PHE A 160 17.02 -3.98 4.62
C PHE A 160 18.11 -5.04 4.74
N THR A 161 17.76 -6.24 5.21
CA THR A 161 18.70 -7.32 5.49
C THR A 161 18.32 -8.67 4.91
N ASN A 162 17.06 -8.86 4.47
CA ASN A 162 16.56 -10.14 4.00
C ASN A 162 16.28 -10.11 2.49
N ASP A 163 17.15 -10.76 1.73
CA ASP A 163 17.04 -10.79 0.26
C ASP A 163 15.83 -11.58 -0.25
N ALA A 164 15.20 -12.42 0.58
CA ALA A 164 14.01 -13.18 0.19
C ALA A 164 12.83 -12.28 -0.23
N ARG A 165 12.75 -11.04 0.30
CA ARG A 165 11.74 -10.06 -0.12
C ARG A 165 11.74 -9.78 -1.62
N ARG A 166 12.92 -9.91 -2.28
CA ARG A 166 13.11 -9.60 -3.69
C ARG A 166 12.46 -10.63 -4.62
N ASP A 167 12.23 -11.84 -4.11
CA ASP A 167 11.62 -12.95 -4.86
C ASP A 167 10.10 -13.00 -4.73
N ILE A 168 9.50 -12.21 -3.82
CA ILE A 168 8.05 -12.13 -3.64
C ILE A 168 7.41 -11.61 -4.94
N PRO A 169 6.45 -12.36 -5.54
CA PRO A 169 5.73 -11.89 -6.71
C PRO A 169 5.09 -10.53 -6.43
N SER A 170 5.40 -9.54 -7.24
CA SER A 170 5.00 -8.15 -7.01
C SER A 170 4.23 -7.60 -8.21
N THR A 171 3.01 -7.13 -7.99
CA THR A 171 2.20 -6.44 -8.99
C THR A 171 2.19 -4.95 -8.67
N LEU A 172 2.66 -4.13 -9.60
CA LEU A 172 2.63 -2.67 -9.49
C LEU A 172 1.52 -2.13 -10.39
N ILE A 173 0.54 -1.44 -9.78
CA ILE A 173 -0.60 -0.82 -10.45
C ILE A 173 -0.32 0.68 -10.54
N ALA A 174 -0.08 1.14 -11.75
CA ALA A 174 0.23 2.53 -12.06
C ALA A 174 -1.05 3.28 -12.44
N THR A 175 -1.31 4.44 -11.81
CA THR A 175 -2.54 5.22 -12.08
C THR A 175 -2.25 6.62 -12.60
N GLY A 176 -1.54 7.45 -11.86
CA GLY A 176 -1.20 8.83 -12.26
C GLY A 176 -0.05 8.86 -13.27
N PHE A 177 0.99 8.08 -13.05
CA PHE A 177 2.07 7.81 -14.00
C PHE A 177 1.84 6.45 -14.66
N SER A 178 2.35 6.26 -15.87
CA SER A 178 2.36 4.95 -16.53
C SER A 178 3.43 4.03 -15.95
N ALA A 179 3.28 2.73 -16.16
CA ALA A 179 4.28 1.73 -15.80
C ALA A 179 5.65 2.03 -16.43
N GLU A 180 5.67 2.60 -17.65
CA GLU A 180 6.90 3.01 -18.34
C GLU A 180 7.59 4.17 -17.60
N GLU A 181 6.82 5.16 -17.16
CA GLU A 181 7.33 6.30 -16.39
C GLU A 181 7.88 5.88 -15.04
N TYR A 182 7.18 5.01 -14.30
CA TYR A 182 7.70 4.42 -13.06
C TYR A 182 9.06 3.76 -13.27
N GLN A 183 9.18 2.93 -14.32
CA GLN A 183 10.41 2.23 -14.65
C GLN A 183 11.53 3.19 -15.10
N LYS A 184 11.18 4.29 -15.74
CA LYS A 184 12.12 5.34 -16.13
C LYS A 184 12.68 6.06 -14.90
N TYR A 185 11.80 6.58 -14.04
CA TYR A 185 12.20 7.32 -12.84
C TYR A 185 12.94 6.44 -11.82
N ALA A 186 12.63 5.16 -11.74
CA ALA A 186 13.36 4.23 -10.88
C ALA A 186 14.82 4.00 -11.29
N LYS A 187 15.22 4.42 -12.50
CA LYS A 187 16.60 4.34 -13.01
C LYS A 187 17.39 5.63 -12.84
N GLU A 188 16.77 6.68 -12.32
CA GLU A 188 17.46 7.94 -12.02
C GLU A 188 18.47 7.74 -10.89
N ASP A 189 19.50 8.58 -10.82
CA ASP A 189 20.50 8.53 -9.77
C ASP A 189 20.67 9.93 -9.13
N PRO A 190 20.21 10.13 -7.88
CA PRO A 190 19.47 9.17 -7.06
C PRO A 190 18.03 8.96 -7.53
N ALA A 191 17.56 7.73 -7.46
CA ALA A 191 16.14 7.46 -7.67
C ALA A 191 15.28 8.05 -6.53
N PRO A 192 14.04 8.49 -6.82
CA PRO A 192 13.11 8.88 -5.77
C PRO A 192 12.93 7.76 -4.73
N THR A 193 12.87 8.11 -3.45
CA THR A 193 12.85 7.13 -2.34
C THR A 193 11.70 6.13 -2.45
N PHE A 194 10.54 6.58 -2.94
CA PHE A 194 9.36 5.73 -3.12
C PHE A 194 9.49 4.72 -4.29
N LEU A 195 10.48 4.91 -5.20
CA LEU A 195 10.78 4.00 -6.32
C LEU A 195 12.05 3.17 -6.08
N ALA A 196 12.82 3.47 -5.03
CA ALA A 196 14.18 2.99 -4.84
C ALA A 196 14.29 1.45 -4.69
N GLY A 197 13.21 0.75 -4.36
CA GLY A 197 13.19 -0.70 -4.28
C GLY A 197 12.84 -1.42 -5.59
N ILE A 198 12.33 -0.70 -6.61
CA ILE A 198 11.92 -1.33 -7.89
C ILE A 198 13.06 -2.14 -8.52
N PRO A 199 14.30 -1.62 -8.64
CA PRO A 199 15.40 -2.37 -9.27
C PRO A 199 15.79 -3.64 -8.53
N GLU A 200 15.37 -3.81 -7.28
CA GLU A 200 15.67 -5.00 -6.47
C GLU A 200 14.71 -6.16 -6.71
N LEU A 201 13.50 -5.88 -7.20
CA LEU A 201 12.48 -6.91 -7.40
C LEU A 201 12.82 -7.82 -8.58
N ARG A 202 12.65 -9.14 -8.40
CA ARG A 202 12.96 -10.16 -9.40
C ARG A 202 11.75 -10.70 -10.14
N ASN A 203 10.56 -10.53 -9.59
CA ASN A 203 9.31 -11.10 -10.12
C ASN A 203 8.22 -10.03 -10.15
N VAL A 204 8.20 -9.22 -11.20
CA VAL A 204 7.37 -8.01 -11.33
C VAL A 204 6.36 -8.14 -12.46
N THR A 205 5.11 -7.78 -12.16
CA THR A 205 4.03 -7.57 -13.13
C THR A 205 3.62 -6.10 -13.07
N TRP A 206 3.56 -5.44 -14.22
CA TRP A 206 3.10 -4.06 -14.34
C TRP A 206 1.69 -4.02 -14.91
N ILE A 207 0.84 -3.17 -14.35
CA ILE A 207 -0.53 -2.93 -14.82
C ILE A 207 -0.78 -1.42 -14.84
N ASP A 208 -1.14 -0.90 -16.02
CA ASP A 208 -1.63 0.47 -16.13
C ASP A 208 -3.15 0.49 -15.85
N LEU A 209 -3.54 1.32 -14.90
CA LEU A 209 -4.93 1.61 -14.52
C LEU A 209 -5.13 3.13 -14.46
N PRO A 210 -5.08 3.86 -15.58
CA PRO A 210 -5.13 5.31 -15.59
C PRO A 210 -6.39 5.84 -14.89
N THR A 211 -6.18 6.52 -13.75
CA THR A 211 -7.25 7.11 -12.92
C THR A 211 -6.61 7.97 -11.82
N SER A 212 -7.40 8.36 -10.79
CA SER A 212 -6.88 9.12 -9.65
C SER A 212 -5.83 8.33 -8.86
N HIS A 213 -5.08 9.06 -8.02
CA HIS A 213 -4.18 8.46 -7.01
C HIS A 213 -4.93 7.53 -6.03
N TRP A 214 -6.24 7.62 -5.96
CA TRP A 214 -7.13 6.79 -5.12
C TRP A 214 -8.02 5.87 -5.97
N PRO A 215 -7.47 4.83 -6.63
CA PRO A 215 -8.24 3.94 -7.51
C PRO A 215 -9.30 3.14 -6.76
N MET A 216 -9.18 2.99 -5.42
CA MET A 216 -10.21 2.37 -4.58
C MET A 216 -11.53 3.14 -4.60
N TRP A 217 -11.53 4.42 -5.02
CA TRP A 217 -12.73 5.24 -5.17
C TRP A 217 -13.06 5.52 -6.63
N SER A 218 -12.08 5.78 -7.49
CA SER A 218 -12.32 6.16 -8.88
C SER A 218 -12.51 4.96 -9.83
N LYS A 219 -11.91 3.80 -9.52
CA LYS A 219 -12.03 2.53 -10.28
C LYS A 219 -12.08 1.30 -9.36
N PRO A 220 -13.02 1.23 -8.40
CA PRO A 220 -13.06 0.17 -7.39
C PRO A 220 -13.25 -1.22 -7.99
N LYS A 221 -14.04 -1.36 -9.06
CA LYS A 221 -14.33 -2.66 -9.70
C LYS A 221 -13.12 -3.23 -10.41
N GLU A 222 -12.42 -2.40 -11.17
CA GLU A 222 -11.21 -2.78 -11.89
C GLU A 222 -10.09 -3.12 -10.88
N LEU A 223 -9.94 -2.31 -9.84
CA LEU A 223 -8.95 -2.56 -8.79
C LEU A 223 -9.23 -3.86 -8.04
N ALA A 224 -10.49 -4.09 -7.63
CA ALA A 224 -10.89 -5.34 -6.96
C ALA A 224 -10.62 -6.56 -7.85
N LYS A 225 -10.94 -6.47 -9.13
CA LYS A 225 -10.65 -7.54 -10.10
C LYS A 225 -9.15 -7.86 -10.16
N ILE A 226 -8.29 -6.84 -10.28
CA ILE A 226 -6.83 -7.04 -10.35
C ILE A 226 -6.33 -7.72 -9.07
N ILE A 227 -6.72 -7.21 -7.89
CA ILE A 227 -6.29 -7.79 -6.60
C ILE A 227 -6.79 -9.23 -6.45
N GLY A 228 -8.05 -9.51 -6.82
CA GLY A 228 -8.64 -10.85 -6.78
C GLY A 228 -7.92 -11.84 -7.71
N GLU A 229 -7.55 -11.42 -8.93
CA GLU A 229 -6.77 -12.24 -9.87
C GLU A 229 -5.38 -12.58 -9.30
N VAL A 230 -4.71 -11.63 -8.64
CA VAL A 230 -3.44 -11.89 -7.94
C VAL A 230 -3.63 -12.93 -6.84
N ALA A 231 -4.70 -12.81 -6.04
CA ALA A 231 -4.99 -13.76 -4.96
C ALA A 231 -5.29 -15.18 -5.46
N MET A 232 -5.99 -15.30 -6.57
CA MET A 232 -6.26 -16.60 -7.22
C MET A 232 -4.99 -17.22 -7.79
N LYS A 233 -4.15 -16.42 -8.46
CA LYS A 233 -2.86 -16.87 -9.04
C LYS A 233 -1.89 -17.35 -7.95
N ALA A 234 -1.79 -16.62 -6.84
CA ALA A 234 -0.93 -17.01 -5.74
C ALA A 234 -1.36 -18.34 -5.11
N ALA A 235 -2.66 -18.54 -4.88
CA ALA A 235 -3.19 -19.81 -4.38
C ALA A 235 -2.95 -20.99 -5.32
N ALA A 236 -3.06 -20.77 -6.64
CA ALA A 236 -2.76 -21.79 -7.64
C ALA A 236 -1.27 -22.19 -7.64
N ALA A 237 -0.36 -21.22 -7.50
CA ALA A 237 1.07 -21.47 -7.41
C ALA A 237 1.44 -22.29 -6.16
N GLU A 238 0.85 -21.97 -5.02
CA GLU A 238 1.05 -22.71 -3.76
C GLU A 238 0.54 -24.16 -3.86
N ALA A 239 -0.58 -24.39 -4.54
CA ALA A 239 -1.14 -25.73 -4.74
C ALA A 239 -0.26 -26.63 -5.62
N VAL A 240 0.54 -26.05 -6.51
CA VAL A 240 1.49 -26.79 -7.38
C VAL A 240 2.80 -27.09 -6.64
N ALA A 241 3.18 -26.26 -5.66
CA ALA A 241 4.42 -26.42 -4.91
C ALA A 241 4.32 -27.46 -3.77
N ARG A 242 3.13 -27.91 -3.42
CA ARG A 242 2.84 -28.97 -2.42
C ARG A 242 2.75 -30.33 -3.07
#